data_75caa1e76c388bde49117f4185ed71a3
#
_entry.id   75caa1e76c388bde49117f4185ed71a3
#
_cell.length_a   1.000
_cell.length_b   1.000
_cell.length_c   1.000
_cell.angle_alpha   90.00
_cell.angle_beta   90.00
_cell.angle_gamma   90.00
#
_symmetry.space_group_name_H-M   'P 1'
#
loop_
_entity.id
_entity.type
_entity.pdbx_description
1 polymer ?
#
loop_
_entity_poly.entity_id
_entity_poly.type
_entity_poly.pdbx_seq_one_letter_code
_entity_poly.pdbx_strand_id
1 'polypeptide(L)'
;MTAAPVALSSTSSVIDFTASGFAAYGNTALNSIGTRKVLWPGDANFNGTVKYAGGANDRDVVLQVIGGGTPTNVVTNVYHGADINLDGSVKYAGSANDRDIILQTIGGSVPTATKTQQLP
;
A
#
# COMPACT_ATOMS: atom_id res chain seq x y z
N MET A 1 9.31 -5.75 -10.36
CA MET A 1 10.46 -6.20 -11.18
C MET A 1 11.02 -5.03 -11.98
N THR A 2 12.21 -5.19 -12.60
CA THR A 2 12.81 -4.20 -13.50
C THR A 2 12.04 -4.11 -14.83
N ALA A 3 12.01 -2.95 -15.48
CA ALA A 3 11.37 -2.76 -16.78
C ALA A 3 12.08 -3.52 -17.91
N ALA A 4 13.39 -3.73 -17.77
CA ALA A 4 14.22 -4.47 -18.72
C ALA A 4 14.99 -5.58 -17.99
N PRO A 5 15.38 -6.64 -18.69
CA PRO A 5 16.25 -7.67 -18.13
C PRO A 5 17.57 -7.07 -17.62
N VAL A 6 18.05 -7.57 -16.50
CA VAL A 6 19.37 -7.24 -15.96
C VAL A 6 20.33 -8.37 -16.32
N ALA A 7 21.42 -8.03 -16.98
CA ALA A 7 22.43 -9.02 -17.35
C ALA A 7 23.11 -9.58 -16.09
N LEU A 8 23.24 -10.89 -16.04
CA LEU A 8 24.05 -11.56 -15.02
C LEU A 8 25.53 -11.44 -15.40
N SER A 9 26.37 -11.12 -14.43
CA SER A 9 27.82 -11.02 -14.60
C SER A 9 28.54 -11.67 -13.43
N SER A 10 29.84 -11.91 -13.58
CA SER A 10 30.68 -12.43 -12.49
C SER A 10 30.93 -11.40 -11.38
N THR A 11 30.62 -10.12 -11.64
CA THR A 11 30.64 -9.05 -10.63
C THR A 11 29.23 -8.78 -10.14
N SER A 12 29.09 -8.50 -8.84
CA SER A 12 27.77 -8.18 -8.26
C SER A 12 27.23 -6.87 -8.84
N SER A 13 25.95 -6.86 -9.23
CA SER A 13 25.23 -5.67 -9.63
C SER A 13 24.28 -5.26 -8.52
N VAL A 14 24.28 -3.96 -8.17
CA VAL A 14 23.32 -3.39 -7.22
C VAL A 14 22.14 -2.84 -8.00
N ILE A 15 20.93 -3.29 -7.66
CA ILE A 15 19.68 -2.76 -8.21
C ILE A 15 18.96 -2.05 -7.06
N ASP A 16 18.96 -0.73 -7.09
CA ASP A 16 18.25 0.09 -6.10
C ASP A 16 16.83 0.39 -6.59
N PHE A 17 15.86 -0.37 -6.08
CA PHE A 17 14.44 -0.18 -6.38
C PHE A 17 13.87 1.13 -5.82
N THR A 18 14.60 1.81 -4.93
CA THR A 18 14.18 3.09 -4.34
C THR A 18 14.72 4.30 -5.08
N ALA A 19 15.63 4.12 -6.03
CA ALA A 19 16.20 5.23 -6.79
C ALA A 19 15.13 5.96 -7.60
N SER A 20 15.18 7.29 -7.64
CA SER A 20 14.20 8.11 -8.38
C SER A 20 14.11 7.78 -9.86
N GLY A 21 15.24 7.41 -10.48
CA GLY A 21 15.34 6.99 -11.87
C GLY A 21 15.05 5.51 -12.13
N PHE A 22 14.70 4.74 -11.09
CA PHE A 22 14.44 3.32 -11.27
C PHE A 22 13.19 3.09 -12.14
N ALA A 23 13.35 2.35 -13.24
CA ALA A 23 12.27 1.94 -14.13
C ALA A 23 11.77 0.55 -13.71
N ALA A 24 10.60 0.51 -13.08
CA ALA A 24 9.88 -0.73 -12.81
C ALA A 24 9.08 -1.18 -14.04
N TYR A 25 8.79 -2.46 -14.10
CA TYR A 25 7.87 -2.99 -15.10
C TYR A 25 6.48 -2.36 -14.93
N GLY A 26 5.93 -1.86 -16.05
CA GLY A 26 4.63 -1.20 -16.08
C GLY A 26 4.66 0.28 -15.72
N ASN A 27 3.50 0.92 -15.79
CA ASN A 27 3.40 2.38 -15.69
C ASN A 27 3.19 2.89 -14.26
N THR A 28 2.67 2.04 -13.36
CA THR A 28 2.23 2.45 -12.00
C THR A 28 2.67 1.48 -10.91
N ALA A 29 3.72 0.68 -11.15
CA ALA A 29 4.18 -0.32 -10.19
C ALA A 29 4.77 0.28 -8.91
N LEU A 30 5.30 1.49 -8.98
CA LEU A 30 5.87 2.21 -7.83
C LEU A 30 5.27 3.61 -7.72
N ASN A 31 5.12 4.06 -6.49
CA ASN A 31 4.84 5.44 -6.15
C ASN A 31 6.16 6.24 -6.03
N SER A 32 6.08 7.57 -6.04
CA SER A 32 7.21 8.45 -5.77
C SER A 32 6.91 9.34 -4.58
N ILE A 33 7.79 9.32 -3.59
CA ILE A 33 7.74 10.21 -2.43
C ILE A 33 9.08 10.98 -2.39
N GLY A 34 9.03 12.27 -2.72
CA GLY A 34 10.23 13.08 -2.90
C GLY A 34 11.14 12.48 -3.98
N THR A 35 12.37 12.14 -3.62
CA THR A 35 13.38 11.56 -4.51
C THR A 35 13.43 10.03 -4.47
N ARG A 36 12.47 9.37 -3.83
CA ARG A 36 12.47 7.91 -3.65
C ARG A 36 11.28 7.26 -4.32
N LYS A 37 11.51 6.06 -4.84
CA LYS A 37 10.46 5.13 -5.27
C LYS A 37 10.06 4.25 -4.09
N VAL A 38 8.76 4.03 -3.92
CA VAL A 38 8.17 3.21 -2.84
C VAL A 38 7.04 2.34 -3.39
N LEU A 39 6.66 1.32 -2.65
CA LEU A 39 5.45 0.55 -2.96
C LEU A 39 4.20 1.38 -2.65
N TRP A 40 3.08 1.02 -3.28
CA TRP A 40 1.78 1.59 -2.96
C TRP A 40 1.26 0.96 -1.66
N PRO A 41 0.97 1.75 -0.60
CA PRO A 41 0.32 1.22 0.59
C PRO A 41 -1.19 1.09 0.38
N GLY A 42 -1.85 0.23 1.17
CA GLY A 42 -3.30 0.28 1.32
C GLY A 42 -4.11 -0.86 0.68
N ASP A 43 -3.48 -1.78 -0.05
CA ASP A 43 -4.14 -3.00 -0.54
C ASP A 43 -4.20 -4.03 0.60
N ALA A 44 -5.16 -3.87 1.49
CA ALA A 44 -5.30 -4.69 2.70
C ALA A 44 -5.90 -6.07 2.43
N ASN A 45 -6.58 -6.25 1.31
CA ASN A 45 -7.19 -7.52 0.90
C ASN A 45 -6.37 -8.27 -0.17
N PHE A 46 -5.22 -7.72 -0.59
CA PHE A 46 -4.29 -8.33 -1.53
C PHE A 46 -4.88 -8.63 -2.92
N ASN A 47 -5.84 -7.82 -3.38
CA ASN A 47 -6.48 -8.00 -4.68
C ASN A 47 -5.83 -7.18 -5.81
N GLY A 48 -4.73 -6.46 -5.53
CA GLY A 48 -4.02 -5.62 -6.48
C GLY A 48 -4.66 -4.25 -6.73
N THR A 49 -5.69 -3.87 -5.96
CA THR A 49 -6.38 -2.59 -6.15
C THR A 49 -6.67 -1.93 -4.83
N VAL A 50 -6.11 -0.76 -4.60
CA VAL A 50 -6.41 0.05 -3.41
C VAL A 50 -7.72 0.79 -3.61
N LYS A 51 -8.71 0.53 -2.73
CA LYS A 51 -10.06 1.12 -2.76
C LYS A 51 -10.50 1.56 -1.37
N TYR A 52 -11.06 2.76 -1.29
CA TYR A 52 -11.62 3.26 -0.04
C TYR A 52 -13.13 2.96 0.09
N ALA A 53 -13.88 2.91 -1.01
CA ALA A 53 -15.31 2.70 -1.02
C ALA A 53 -15.76 1.74 -2.11
N GLY A 54 -16.97 1.19 -1.97
CA GLY A 54 -17.55 0.22 -2.90
C GLY A 54 -17.23 -1.24 -2.53
N GLY A 55 -17.59 -2.17 -3.37
CA GLY A 55 -17.35 -3.61 -3.13
C GLY A 55 -15.88 -3.95 -3.10
N ALA A 56 -15.49 -4.89 -2.23
CA ALA A 56 -14.11 -5.35 -2.04
C ALA A 56 -13.14 -4.19 -1.74
N ASN A 57 -13.55 -3.23 -0.92
CA ASN A 57 -12.71 -2.12 -0.51
C ASN A 57 -11.81 -2.51 0.68
N ASP A 58 -10.65 -1.87 0.75
CA ASP A 58 -9.62 -2.16 1.76
C ASP A 58 -9.97 -1.60 3.15
N ARG A 59 -10.71 -0.50 3.18
CA ARG A 59 -11.18 0.11 4.41
C ARG A 59 -12.01 -0.85 5.27
N ASP A 60 -12.85 -1.68 4.65
CA ASP A 60 -13.68 -2.65 5.36
C ASP A 60 -12.84 -3.77 5.96
N VAL A 61 -11.69 -4.12 5.37
CA VAL A 61 -10.73 -5.07 5.95
C VAL A 61 -10.18 -4.52 7.26
N VAL A 62 -9.76 -3.25 7.29
CA VAL A 62 -9.31 -2.60 8.53
C VAL A 62 -10.39 -2.67 9.62
N LEU A 63 -11.64 -2.35 9.25
CA LEU A 63 -12.77 -2.41 10.18
C LEU A 63 -13.04 -3.83 10.71
N GLN A 64 -12.97 -4.84 9.84
CA GLN A 64 -13.18 -6.23 10.20
C GLN A 64 -12.13 -6.75 11.18
N VAL A 65 -10.86 -6.40 10.97
CA VAL A 65 -9.75 -6.83 11.85
C VAL A 65 -9.92 -6.31 13.27
N ILE A 66 -10.45 -5.12 13.46
CA ILE A 66 -10.72 -4.55 14.79
C ILE A 66 -12.08 -4.99 15.40
N GLY A 67 -12.78 -5.92 14.73
CA GLY A 67 -14.02 -6.52 15.22
C GLY A 67 -15.31 -6.02 14.55
N GLY A 68 -15.23 -5.19 13.52
CA GLY A 68 -16.36 -4.84 12.62
C GLY A 68 -17.40 -3.87 13.19
N GLY A 69 -17.74 -3.98 14.45
CA GLY A 69 -18.85 -3.25 15.08
C GLY A 69 -18.47 -1.99 15.84
N THR A 70 -17.19 -1.83 16.17
CA THR A 70 -16.72 -0.69 17.00
C THR A 70 -15.51 -0.03 16.35
N PRO A 71 -15.71 1.03 15.55
CA PRO A 71 -14.62 1.68 14.81
C PRO A 71 -13.51 2.30 15.67
N THR A 72 -13.72 2.42 16.97
CA THR A 72 -12.73 2.94 17.92
C THR A 72 -11.86 1.86 18.56
N ASN A 73 -12.13 0.58 18.28
CA ASN A 73 -11.27 -0.52 18.71
C ASN A 73 -9.89 -0.43 18.06
N VAL A 74 -8.90 -0.99 18.76
CA VAL A 74 -7.52 -1.09 18.29
C VAL A 74 -7.03 -2.51 18.54
N VAL A 75 -6.36 -3.07 17.54
CA VAL A 75 -5.61 -4.35 17.69
C VAL A 75 -4.14 -4.01 17.60
N THR A 76 -3.37 -4.40 18.62
CA THR A 76 -1.95 -4.05 18.76
C THR A 76 -1.05 -5.29 18.72
N ASN A 77 0.24 -5.06 18.49
CA ASN A 77 1.27 -6.11 18.41
C ASN A 77 0.97 -7.13 17.29
N VAL A 78 0.52 -6.64 16.14
CA VAL A 78 0.18 -7.46 14.98
C VAL A 78 1.13 -7.20 13.82
N TYR A 79 1.30 -8.24 12.99
CA TYR A 79 1.86 -8.13 11.64
C TYR A 79 0.75 -8.58 10.69
N HIS A 80 0.02 -7.62 10.14
CA HIS A 80 -1.19 -7.88 9.34
C HIS A 80 -1.30 -6.90 8.17
N GLY A 81 -1.86 -7.31 7.05
CA GLY A 81 -2.04 -6.44 5.87
C GLY A 81 -2.91 -5.21 6.10
N ALA A 82 -3.73 -5.21 7.17
CA ALA A 82 -4.52 -4.05 7.59
C ALA A 82 -3.74 -3.03 8.45
N ASP A 83 -2.54 -3.38 8.94
CA ASP A 83 -1.57 -2.44 9.53
C ASP A 83 -0.82 -1.76 8.38
N ILE A 84 -1.44 -0.75 7.80
CA ILE A 84 -0.99 -0.13 6.54
C ILE A 84 0.16 0.84 6.78
N ASN A 85 0.20 1.46 7.96
CA ASN A 85 1.27 2.37 8.36
C ASN A 85 2.48 1.66 8.97
N LEU A 86 2.37 0.35 9.21
CA LEU A 86 3.40 -0.51 9.77
C LEU A 86 3.84 -0.09 11.18
N ASP A 87 2.90 0.45 11.99
CA ASP A 87 3.17 0.83 13.39
C ASP A 87 2.93 -0.31 14.39
N GLY A 88 2.52 -1.49 13.92
CA GLY A 88 2.21 -2.66 14.73
C GLY A 88 0.80 -2.63 15.32
N SER A 89 -0.05 -1.72 14.86
CA SER A 89 -1.42 -1.58 15.36
C SER A 89 -2.40 -1.41 14.21
N VAL A 90 -3.54 -2.06 14.25
CA VAL A 90 -4.63 -1.83 13.30
C VAL A 90 -5.65 -0.89 13.93
N LYS A 91 -5.90 0.26 13.27
CA LYS A 91 -6.82 1.31 13.70
C LYS A 91 -7.70 1.77 12.55
N TYR A 92 -8.99 1.90 12.81
CA TYR A 92 -9.92 2.47 11.84
C TYR A 92 -10.18 3.97 12.06
N ALA A 93 -10.07 4.47 13.29
CA ALA A 93 -10.34 5.85 13.66
C ALA A 93 -9.28 6.41 14.61
N GLY A 94 -9.24 7.74 14.73
CA GLY A 94 -8.26 8.45 15.56
C GLY A 94 -6.99 8.83 14.80
N SER A 95 -5.99 9.31 15.52
CA SER A 95 -4.69 9.67 14.93
C SER A 95 -3.90 8.45 14.51
N ALA A 96 -3.11 8.59 13.43
CA ALA A 96 -2.31 7.51 12.85
C ALA A 96 -3.15 6.24 12.57
N ASN A 97 -4.35 6.41 12.02
CA ASN A 97 -5.19 5.29 11.62
C ASN A 97 -4.85 4.80 10.21
N ASP A 98 -5.06 3.51 9.96
CA ASP A 98 -4.73 2.86 8.70
C ASP A 98 -5.68 3.24 7.57
N ARG A 99 -6.95 3.46 7.91
CA ARG A 99 -7.99 3.86 6.95
C ARG A 99 -7.62 5.12 6.16
N ASP A 100 -7.05 6.13 6.82
CA ASP A 100 -6.74 7.41 6.17
C ASP A 100 -5.62 7.27 5.13
N ILE A 101 -4.72 6.31 5.32
CA ILE A 101 -3.66 6.02 4.33
C ILE A 101 -4.25 5.44 3.04
N ILE A 102 -5.28 4.60 3.13
CA ILE A 102 -6.01 4.12 1.94
C ILE A 102 -6.57 5.30 1.15
N LEU A 103 -7.22 6.26 1.84
CA LEU A 103 -7.77 7.45 1.19
C LEU A 103 -6.67 8.31 0.56
N GLN A 104 -5.54 8.51 1.25
CA GLN A 104 -4.39 9.27 0.73
C GLN A 104 -3.80 8.60 -0.52
N THR A 105 -3.68 7.28 -0.52
CA THR A 105 -3.13 6.50 -1.65
C THR A 105 -3.94 6.70 -2.93
N ILE A 106 -5.26 6.79 -2.84
CA ILE A 106 -6.13 7.02 -4.00
C ILE A 106 -6.29 8.50 -4.37
N GLY A 107 -5.58 9.43 -3.69
CA GLY A 107 -5.56 10.87 -4.00
C GLY A 107 -6.19 11.77 -2.95
N GLY A 108 -6.69 11.24 -1.84
CA GLY A 108 -7.09 11.98 -0.63
C GLY A 108 -8.46 12.65 -0.66
N SER A 109 -9.01 12.97 -1.83
CA SER A 109 -10.22 13.81 -1.93
C SER A 109 -11.42 13.13 -2.59
N VAL A 110 -11.23 12.04 -3.32
CA VAL A 110 -12.31 11.34 -4.03
C VAL A 110 -12.38 9.89 -3.52
N PRO A 111 -13.29 9.58 -2.56
CA PRO A 111 -13.35 8.24 -1.94
C PRO A 111 -13.69 7.10 -2.90
N THR A 112 -14.24 7.40 -4.08
CA THR A 112 -14.56 6.43 -5.13
C THR A 112 -13.43 6.21 -6.13
N ALA A 113 -12.35 6.97 -6.04
CA ALA A 113 -11.15 6.72 -6.84
C ALA A 113 -10.52 5.38 -6.48
N THR A 114 -9.75 4.84 -7.39
CA THR A 114 -9.03 3.57 -7.21
C THR A 114 -7.59 3.70 -7.65
N LYS A 115 -6.71 2.90 -7.03
CA LYS A 115 -5.33 2.75 -7.48
C LYS A 115 -5.07 1.28 -7.74
N THR A 116 -4.88 0.91 -9.00
CA THR A 116 -4.51 -0.46 -9.35
C THR A 116 -2.99 -0.60 -9.26
N GLN A 117 -2.53 -1.54 -8.46
CA GLN A 117 -1.14 -1.94 -8.41
C GLN A 117 -0.84 -2.82 -9.62
N GLN A 118 0.27 -2.58 -10.26
CA GLN A 118 0.71 -3.46 -11.31
C GLN A 118 1.59 -4.55 -10.71
N LEU A 119 0.99 -5.70 -10.48
CA LEU A 119 1.72 -6.89 -10.10
C LEU A 119 2.34 -7.54 -11.34
N PRO A 120 3.52 -8.17 -11.21
CA PRO A 120 4.14 -8.90 -12.31
C PRO A 120 3.35 -10.13 -12.71
#